data_149def0e8c76d2cba4c48ba454d90b70
#
_entry.id   149def0e8c76d2cba4c48ba454d90b70
#
_cell.length_a   1.000
_cell.length_b   1.000
_cell.length_c   1.000
_cell.angle_alpha   90.00
_cell.angle_beta   90.00
_cell.angle_gamma   90.00
#
_symmetry.space_group_name_H-M   'P 1'
#
loop_
_entity.id
_entity.type
_entity.pdbx_description
1 polymer ?
#
loop_
_entity_poly.entity_id
_entity_poly.type
_entity_poly.pdbx_seq_one_letter_code
_entity_poly.pdbx_strand_id
1 'polypeptide(L)'
;MSHVVEFTLEVKPGHYQDVVDLYSQFAHDYMAIDPHLISVHIVGEPGTGLVRGIGVFDSQEAAQEVNSDVIFATFNDAIEPLISAPPNRVILDLLHAWSR
;
A
#
# COMPACT_ATOMS: atom_id res chain seq x y z
N MET A 1 11.00 -1.99 -17.09
CA MET A 1 11.51 -1.43 -15.82
C MET A 1 10.44 -1.58 -14.76
N SER A 2 10.83 -2.02 -13.57
CA SER A 2 9.89 -2.18 -12.47
C SER A 2 9.61 -0.84 -11.79
N HIS A 3 8.40 -0.70 -11.26
CA HIS A 3 7.94 0.52 -10.60
C HIS A 3 7.47 0.20 -9.19
N VAL A 4 7.72 1.11 -8.28
CA VAL A 4 7.35 0.98 -6.88
C VAL A 4 6.27 1.99 -6.56
N VAL A 5 5.17 1.52 -5.99
CA VAL A 5 4.15 2.39 -5.38
C VAL A 5 4.38 2.38 -3.87
N GLU A 6 4.61 3.55 -3.31
CA GLU A 6 4.75 3.73 -1.87
C GLU A 6 3.56 4.51 -1.37
N PHE A 7 2.78 3.90 -0.48
CA PHE A 7 1.53 4.44 0.04
C PHE A 7 1.64 4.56 1.55
N THR A 8 1.64 5.79 2.04
CA THR A 8 1.90 6.10 3.45
C THR A 8 0.64 6.59 4.14
N LEU A 9 0.36 6.03 5.32
CA LEU A 9 -0.79 6.36 6.15
C LEU A 9 -0.32 6.84 7.51
N GLU A 10 -0.92 7.93 8.01
CA GLU A 10 -0.77 8.38 9.39
C GLU A 10 -2.01 7.94 10.16
N VAL A 11 -1.85 7.00 11.08
CA VAL A 11 -2.95 6.34 11.78
C VAL A 11 -3.30 7.06 13.06
N LYS A 12 -4.59 7.24 13.33
CA LYS A 12 -5.08 7.82 14.59
C LYS A 12 -4.67 6.95 15.78
N PRO A 13 -4.41 7.54 16.94
CA PRO A 13 -4.09 6.79 18.15
C PRO A 13 -5.14 5.72 18.46
N GLY A 14 -4.67 4.51 18.79
CA GLY A 14 -5.54 3.39 19.14
C GLY A 14 -6.00 2.55 17.95
N HIS A 15 -5.69 2.95 16.72
CA HIS A 15 -6.14 2.26 15.50
C HIS A 15 -5.01 1.66 14.66
N TYR A 16 -3.79 1.64 15.19
CA TYR A 16 -2.64 1.13 14.45
C TYR A 16 -2.85 -0.31 13.97
N GLN A 17 -3.24 -1.22 14.86
CA GLN A 17 -3.43 -2.61 14.51
C GLN A 17 -4.60 -2.79 13.54
N ASP A 18 -5.66 -2.02 13.67
CA ASP A 18 -6.81 -2.07 12.76
C ASP A 18 -6.36 -1.75 11.32
N VAL A 19 -5.54 -0.72 11.15
CA VAL A 19 -5.03 -0.34 9.82
C VAL A 19 -4.06 -1.38 9.29
N VAL A 20 -3.18 -1.93 10.13
CA VAL A 20 -2.26 -3.00 9.73
C VAL A 20 -3.06 -4.19 9.19
N ASP A 21 -4.10 -4.60 9.88
CA ASP A 21 -4.93 -5.74 9.48
C ASP A 21 -5.67 -5.47 8.17
N LEU A 22 -6.28 -4.28 8.04
CA LEU A 22 -6.98 -3.89 6.81
C LEU A 22 -6.03 -3.80 5.62
N TYR A 23 -4.85 -3.21 5.81
CA TYR A 23 -3.88 -3.06 4.74
C TYR A 23 -3.31 -4.41 4.31
N SER A 24 -3.03 -5.28 5.27
CA SER A 24 -2.53 -6.62 4.99
C SER A 24 -3.56 -7.43 4.18
N GLN A 25 -4.84 -7.33 4.53
CA GLN A 25 -5.91 -7.99 3.79
C GLN A 25 -6.05 -7.41 2.38
N PHE A 26 -6.00 -6.09 2.23
CA PHE A 26 -6.02 -5.44 0.93
C PHE A 26 -4.86 -5.92 0.04
N ALA A 27 -3.65 -5.94 0.59
CA ALA A 27 -2.46 -6.37 -0.15
C ALA A 27 -2.59 -7.83 -0.61
N HIS A 28 -3.08 -8.70 0.26
CA HIS A 28 -3.33 -10.10 -0.06
C HIS A 28 -4.34 -10.24 -1.21
N ASP A 29 -5.45 -9.52 -1.13
CA ASP A 29 -6.52 -9.61 -2.13
C ASP A 29 -6.05 -9.04 -3.47
N TYR A 30 -5.32 -7.93 -3.44
CA TYR A 30 -4.80 -7.30 -4.64
C TYR A 30 -3.76 -8.18 -5.33
N MET A 31 -2.88 -8.81 -4.56
CA MET A 31 -1.88 -9.75 -5.09
C MET A 31 -2.54 -10.91 -5.83
N ALA A 32 -3.69 -11.35 -5.35
CA ALA A 32 -4.42 -12.46 -5.95
C ALA A 32 -5.01 -12.13 -7.33
N ILE A 33 -5.31 -10.85 -7.59
CA ILE A 33 -6.01 -10.45 -8.82
C ILE A 33 -5.13 -9.70 -9.83
N ASP A 34 -4.03 -9.10 -9.41
CA ASP A 34 -3.18 -8.32 -10.30
C ASP A 34 -1.88 -9.08 -10.62
N PRO A 35 -1.76 -9.64 -11.84
CA PRO A 35 -0.55 -10.39 -12.22
C PRO A 35 0.69 -9.51 -12.38
N HIS A 36 0.54 -8.18 -12.44
CA HIS A 36 1.66 -7.24 -12.56
C HIS A 36 2.26 -6.85 -11.23
N LEU A 37 1.61 -7.17 -10.11
CA LEU A 37 2.14 -6.92 -8.78
C LEU A 37 3.10 -8.06 -8.41
N ILE A 38 4.40 -7.73 -8.38
CA ILE A 38 5.47 -8.70 -8.13
C ILE A 38 5.60 -9.01 -6.65
N SER A 39 5.58 -7.97 -5.82
CA SER A 39 5.72 -8.12 -4.37
C SER A 39 5.07 -6.95 -3.66
N VAL A 40 4.71 -7.15 -2.40
CA VAL A 40 4.19 -6.10 -1.55
C VAL A 40 4.71 -6.30 -0.13
N HIS A 41 5.10 -5.21 0.51
CA HIS A 41 5.55 -5.19 1.89
C HIS A 41 4.75 -4.15 2.64
N ILE A 42 4.22 -4.51 3.80
CA ILE A 42 3.57 -3.59 4.71
C ILE A 42 4.50 -3.40 5.89
N VAL A 43 4.93 -2.17 6.10
CA VAL A 43 5.83 -1.81 7.19
C VAL A 43 5.17 -0.77 8.07
N GLY A 44 5.58 -0.70 9.32
CA GLY A 44 4.97 0.24 10.23
C GLY A 44 5.87 0.63 11.38
N GLU A 45 5.54 1.75 12.00
CA GLU A 45 6.22 2.29 13.16
C GLU A 45 5.19 2.55 14.27
N PRO A 46 5.06 1.61 15.23
CA PRO A 46 4.01 1.71 16.25
C PRO A 46 4.08 2.99 17.08
N GLY A 47 5.28 3.48 17.35
CA GLY A 47 5.48 4.67 18.20
C GLY A 47 4.94 5.96 17.57
N THR A 48 4.90 6.05 16.25
CA THR A 48 4.41 7.24 15.54
C THR A 48 3.06 7.03 14.87
N GLY A 49 2.59 5.77 14.77
CA GLY A 49 1.37 5.44 14.05
C GLY A 49 1.52 5.47 12.53
N LEU A 50 2.76 5.42 12.01
CA LEU A 50 3.00 5.40 10.58
C LEU A 50 2.89 3.97 10.04
N VAL A 51 2.10 3.80 8.98
CA VAL A 51 1.99 2.53 8.24
C VAL A 51 2.25 2.82 6.77
N ARG A 52 3.08 2.00 6.15
CA ARG A 52 3.47 2.20 4.76
C ARG A 52 3.38 0.89 3.99
N GLY A 53 2.75 0.95 2.82
CA GLY A 53 2.74 -0.17 1.88
C GLY A 53 3.71 0.12 0.74
N ILE A 54 4.50 -0.89 0.37
CA ILE A 54 5.47 -0.80 -0.71
C ILE A 54 5.16 -1.92 -1.69
N GLY A 55 4.56 -1.56 -2.83
CA GLY A 55 4.22 -2.51 -3.89
C GLY A 55 5.17 -2.37 -5.07
N VAL A 56 5.69 -3.48 -5.56
CA VAL A 56 6.55 -3.51 -6.74
C VAL A 56 5.74 -4.07 -7.91
N PHE A 57 5.69 -3.31 -9.01
CA PHE A 57 4.96 -3.68 -10.22
C PHE A 57 5.93 -3.84 -11.39
N ASP A 58 5.63 -4.76 -12.31
CA ASP A 58 6.42 -4.95 -13.53
C ASP A 58 5.99 -4.02 -14.67
N SER A 59 4.96 -3.19 -14.44
CA SER A 59 4.39 -2.30 -15.45
C SER A 59 4.07 -0.95 -14.84
N GLN A 60 4.49 0.14 -15.50
CA GLN A 60 4.15 1.50 -15.09
C GLN A 60 2.64 1.71 -15.12
N GLU A 61 1.98 1.19 -16.14
CA GLU A 61 0.53 1.30 -16.29
C GLU A 61 -0.20 0.64 -15.12
N ALA A 62 0.20 -0.57 -14.73
CA ALA A 62 -0.40 -1.26 -13.60
C ALA A 62 -0.18 -0.50 -12.29
N ALA A 63 1.01 0.08 -12.08
CA ALA A 63 1.30 0.89 -10.90
C ALA A 63 0.40 2.13 -10.82
N GLN A 64 0.12 2.75 -11.96
CA GLN A 64 -0.76 3.92 -12.03
C GLN A 64 -2.23 3.56 -11.86
N GLU A 65 -2.66 2.42 -12.36
CA GLU A 65 -4.06 1.99 -12.36
C GLU A 65 -4.57 1.51 -11.01
N VAL A 66 -3.69 1.24 -10.08
CA VAL A 66 -4.09 0.74 -8.74
C VAL A 66 -5.15 1.64 -8.08
N ASN A 67 -5.08 2.93 -8.34
CA ASN A 67 -5.99 3.93 -7.79
C ASN A 67 -7.43 3.81 -8.30
N SER A 68 -7.62 3.22 -9.47
CA SER A 68 -8.96 3.11 -10.08
C SER A 68 -9.61 1.76 -9.80
N ASP A 69 -8.94 0.89 -9.05
CA ASP A 69 -9.46 -0.43 -8.74
C ASP A 69 -10.51 -0.36 -7.63
N VAL A 70 -11.56 -1.19 -7.76
CA VAL A 70 -12.65 -1.25 -6.79
C VAL A 70 -12.16 -1.71 -5.41
N ILE A 71 -11.21 -2.65 -5.38
CA ILE A 71 -10.63 -3.13 -4.13
C ILE A 71 -9.90 -1.99 -3.41
N PHE A 72 -9.18 -1.16 -4.16
CA PHE A 72 -8.49 0.01 -3.59
C PHE A 72 -9.50 1.03 -3.05
N ALA A 73 -10.59 1.28 -3.77
CA ALA A 73 -11.64 2.19 -3.29
C ALA A 73 -12.27 1.69 -2.00
N THR A 74 -12.55 0.39 -1.91
CA THR A 74 -13.10 -0.23 -0.70
C THR A 74 -12.13 -0.09 0.47
N PHE A 75 -10.84 -0.32 0.22
CA PHE A 75 -9.80 -0.13 1.23
C PHE A 75 -9.75 1.32 1.72
N ASN A 76 -9.75 2.28 0.81
CA ASN A 76 -9.74 3.71 1.16
C ASN A 76 -10.92 4.09 2.03
N ASP A 77 -12.12 3.61 1.70
CA ASP A 77 -13.31 3.88 2.49
C ASP A 77 -13.19 3.30 3.90
N ALA A 78 -12.61 2.11 4.02
CA ALA A 78 -12.44 1.45 5.31
C ALA A 78 -11.42 2.16 6.21
N ILE A 79 -10.33 2.69 5.65
CA ILE A 79 -9.28 3.33 6.45
C ILE A 79 -9.56 4.80 6.73
N GLU A 80 -10.41 5.47 5.95
CA GLU A 80 -10.63 6.92 6.08
C GLU A 80 -10.90 7.36 7.52
N PRO A 81 -11.80 6.72 8.29
CA PRO A 81 -12.04 7.13 9.67
C PRO A 81 -10.91 6.81 10.63
N LEU A 82 -9.92 6.02 10.21
CA LEU A 82 -8.84 5.54 11.08
C LEU A 82 -7.53 6.32 10.89
N ILE A 83 -7.46 7.21 9.90
CA ILE A 83 -6.25 7.97 9.60
C ILE A 83 -6.44 9.44 9.96
N SER A 84 -5.33 10.09 10.35
CA SER A 84 -5.34 11.49 10.82
C SER A 84 -5.06 12.50 9.72
N ALA A 85 -4.63 12.03 8.54
CA ALA A 85 -4.33 12.88 7.39
C ALA A 85 -4.62 12.13 6.10
N PRO A 86 -4.80 12.82 4.96
CA PRO A 86 -4.96 12.15 3.66
C PRO A 86 -3.75 11.26 3.35
N PRO A 87 -3.97 10.08 2.72
CA PRO A 87 -2.86 9.20 2.36
C PRO A 87 -1.89 9.88 1.40
N ASN A 88 -0.61 9.55 1.52
CA ASN A 88 0.42 10.00 0.60
C ASN A 88 0.83 8.84 -0.30
N ARG A 89 0.72 9.04 -1.61
CA ARG A 89 1.05 8.01 -2.61
C ARG A 89 2.11 8.54 -3.56
N VAL A 90 3.19 7.77 -3.71
CA VAL A 90 4.32 8.11 -4.59
C VAL A 90 4.60 6.93 -5.49
N ILE A 91 4.87 7.20 -6.77
CA ILE A 91 5.32 6.19 -7.73
C ILE A 91 6.78 6.45 -8.03
N LEU A 92 7.61 5.44 -7.85
CA LEU A 92 9.06 5.52 -7.99
C LEU A 92 9.54 4.44 -8.96
N ASP A 93 10.67 4.69 -9.61
CA ASP A 93 11.34 3.66 -10.39
C ASP A 93 12.15 2.76 -9.45
N LEU A 94 12.07 1.45 -9.66
CA LEU A 94 12.92 0.51 -8.94
C LEU A 94 14.27 0.47 -9.64
N LEU A 95 15.28 1.01 -8.98
CA LEU A 95 16.62 1.13 -9.57
C LEU A 95 17.44 -0.14 -9.38
N HIS A 96 17.26 -0.81 -8.25
CA HIS A 96 18.00 -2.05 -7.96
C HIS A 96 17.31 -2.82 -6.84
N ALA A 97 17.39 -4.14 -6.90
CA ALA A 97 16.84 -5.01 -5.86
C ALA A 97 17.77 -6.21 -5.64
N TRP A 98 17.95 -6.58 -4.38
CA TRP A 98 18.63 -7.79 -3.97
C TRP A 98 17.69 -8.62 -3.10
N SER A 99 17.85 -9.92 -3.18
CA SER A 99 17.17 -10.84 -2.26
C SER A 99 18.07 -12.02 -1.95
N ARG A 100 17.83 -12.66 -0.83
CA ARG A 100 18.52 -13.88 -0.44
C ARG A 100 17.63 -15.08 -0.61
#